data_12de63648c0569d9c9ae59457ddcf9e2
#
_entry.id   12de63648c0569d9c9ae59457ddcf9e2
#
_cell.length_a   1.000
_cell.length_b   1.000
_cell.length_c   1.000
_cell.angle_alpha   90.00
_cell.angle_beta   90.00
_cell.angle_gamma   90.00
#
_symmetry.space_group_name_H-M   'P 1'
#
loop_
_entity.id
_entity.type
_entity.pdbx_description
1 polymer ?
#
loop_
_entity_poly.entity_id
_entity_poly.type
_entity_poly.pdbx_seq_one_letter_code
_entity_poly.pdbx_strand_id
1 'polypeptide(L)'
;MFLIDTYLDKSKIQGVGVFSKENIKKGHKVQEERSNFQIEFDKNNLPSMPLAFANFLKTHCYPKYLHPDMLILQFDNSKYINHSQNPNLDHDGFAIEDINIGDEITIDYKDFDDNIETWLT
;
A
#
# COMPACT_ATOMS: atom_id res chain seq x y z
N MET A 1 -4.00 5.99 -4.43
CA MET A 1 -4.53 7.06 -3.57
C MET A 1 -5.81 6.61 -2.88
N PHE A 2 -6.06 7.11 -1.70
CA PHE A 2 -7.33 6.84 -1.01
C PHE A 2 -8.46 7.70 -1.56
N LEU A 3 -9.65 7.11 -1.60
CA LEU A 3 -10.91 7.80 -1.97
C LEU A 3 -11.73 8.18 -0.72
N ILE A 4 -11.17 7.94 0.45
CA ILE A 4 -11.79 8.18 1.77
C ILE A 4 -10.83 8.96 2.66
N ASP A 5 -11.35 9.55 3.73
CA ASP A 5 -10.52 10.18 4.76
C ASP A 5 -9.86 9.13 5.65
N THR A 6 -8.58 9.33 5.90
CA THR A 6 -7.75 8.43 6.70
C THR A 6 -6.88 9.22 7.67
N TYR A 7 -6.33 8.53 8.65
CA TYR A 7 -5.31 9.09 9.55
C TYR A 7 -4.23 8.04 9.83
N LEU A 8 -3.07 8.52 10.27
CA LEU A 8 -1.95 7.66 10.64
C LEU A 8 -1.92 7.50 12.16
N ASP A 9 -1.60 6.29 12.61
CA ASP A 9 -1.40 6.00 14.02
C ASP A 9 -0.48 4.79 14.15
N LYS A 10 -0.09 4.49 15.37
CA LYS A 10 0.69 3.30 15.66
C LYS A 10 -0.10 2.05 15.28
N SER A 11 0.52 1.20 14.47
CA SER A 11 -0.10 -0.06 14.04
C SER A 11 0.19 -1.18 15.03
N LYS A 12 -0.79 -2.09 15.20
CA LYS A 12 -0.58 -3.35 15.93
C LYS A 12 0.20 -4.36 15.09
N ILE A 13 0.30 -4.12 13.77
CA ILE A 13 1.00 -5.01 12.84
C ILE A 13 2.47 -4.63 12.78
N GLN A 14 2.77 -3.41 12.37
CA GLN A 14 4.12 -2.90 12.20
C GLN A 14 4.13 -1.38 12.13
N GLY A 15 4.99 -0.72 12.91
CA GLY A 15 5.27 0.70 12.82
C GLY A 15 4.03 1.57 12.78
N VAL A 16 3.96 2.41 11.75
CA VAL A 16 2.80 3.26 11.46
C VAL A 16 1.86 2.53 10.52
N GLY A 17 0.56 2.63 10.79
CA GLY A 17 -0.48 2.14 9.91
C GLY A 17 -1.43 3.25 9.53
N VAL A 18 -2.36 2.96 8.62
CA VAL A 18 -3.39 3.89 8.20
C VAL A 18 -4.76 3.38 8.62
N PHE A 19 -5.56 4.29 9.16
CA PHE A 19 -6.85 3.99 9.78
C PHE A 19 -7.96 4.80 9.12
N SER A 20 -9.15 4.22 9.03
CA SER A 20 -10.29 4.89 8.43
C SER A 20 -10.89 5.93 9.37
N LYS A 21 -11.20 7.12 8.84
CA LYS A 21 -12.03 8.13 9.52
C LYS A 21 -13.51 8.00 9.19
N GLU A 22 -13.87 7.02 8.35
CA GLU A 22 -15.22 6.84 7.83
C GLU A 22 -15.69 5.40 8.04
N ASN A 23 -17.00 5.21 8.14
CA ASN A 23 -17.59 3.89 8.06
C ASN A 23 -17.80 3.54 6.58
N ILE A 24 -17.26 2.41 6.16
CA ILE A 24 -17.24 1.98 4.76
C ILE A 24 -17.95 0.64 4.67
N LYS A 25 -18.90 0.53 3.75
CA LYS A 25 -19.58 -0.72 3.51
C LYS A 25 -18.79 -1.62 2.57
N LYS A 26 -18.86 -2.93 2.82
CA LYS A 26 -18.33 -3.94 1.91
C LYS A 26 -18.72 -3.64 0.46
N GLY A 27 -17.77 -3.72 -0.45
CA GLY A 27 -17.96 -3.49 -1.88
C GLY A 27 -17.69 -2.07 -2.35
N HIS A 28 -17.50 -1.12 -1.42
CA HIS A 28 -17.12 0.25 -1.82
C HIS A 28 -15.65 0.31 -2.22
N LYS A 29 -15.34 1.14 -3.20
CA LYS A 29 -13.97 1.40 -3.60
C LYS A 29 -13.33 2.38 -2.63
N VAL A 30 -12.21 1.98 -2.04
CA VAL A 30 -11.51 2.71 -0.99
C VAL A 30 -10.23 3.34 -1.52
N GLN A 31 -9.57 2.68 -2.46
CA GLN A 31 -8.28 3.07 -3.00
C GLN A 31 -8.25 2.83 -4.50
N GLU A 32 -7.53 3.68 -5.23
CA GLU A 32 -7.24 3.46 -6.65
C GLU A 32 -5.84 3.98 -7.00
N GLU A 33 -5.29 3.46 -8.12
CA GLU A 33 -4.07 3.97 -8.71
C GLU A 33 -4.42 4.99 -9.79
N ARG A 34 -3.69 6.12 -9.77
CA ARG A 34 -3.72 7.10 -10.85
C ARG A 34 -2.30 7.55 -11.13
N SER A 35 -1.83 7.33 -12.34
CA SER A 35 -0.45 7.65 -12.74
C SER A 35 -0.06 9.11 -12.47
N ASN A 36 -1.03 10.04 -12.54
CA ASN A 36 -0.78 11.46 -12.28
C ASN A 36 -0.53 11.78 -10.80
N PHE A 37 -0.87 10.86 -9.90
CA PHE A 37 -0.86 11.08 -8.45
C PHE A 37 0.01 10.07 -7.72
N GLN A 38 1.02 9.53 -8.40
CA GLN A 38 1.97 8.58 -7.83
C GLN A 38 3.32 8.74 -8.52
N ILE A 39 4.39 8.27 -7.84
CA ILE A 39 5.72 8.19 -8.43
C ILE A 39 5.93 6.78 -8.93
N GLU A 40 6.43 6.64 -10.17
CA GLU A 40 6.82 5.37 -10.75
C GLU A 40 8.30 5.42 -11.10
N PHE A 41 9.05 4.38 -10.76
CA PHE A 41 10.47 4.32 -11.06
C PHE A 41 10.95 2.88 -11.27
N ASP A 42 12.08 2.74 -12.01
CA ASP A 42 12.68 1.44 -12.29
C ASP A 42 13.42 0.93 -11.04
N LYS A 43 13.09 -0.27 -10.56
CA LYS A 43 13.75 -0.88 -9.41
C LYS A 43 15.26 -1.07 -9.61
N ASN A 44 15.74 -1.15 -10.86
CA ASN A 44 17.15 -1.29 -11.15
C ASN A 44 17.97 -0.05 -10.79
N ASN A 45 17.31 1.08 -10.51
CA ASN A 45 17.95 2.29 -10.04
C ASN A 45 18.21 2.28 -8.52
N LEU A 46 17.64 1.32 -7.78
CA LEU A 46 17.80 1.26 -6.31
C LEU A 46 19.27 1.16 -5.86
N PRO A 47 20.14 0.35 -6.51
CA PRO A 47 21.53 0.25 -6.08
C PRO A 47 22.33 1.54 -6.19
N SER A 48 21.92 2.48 -7.04
CA SER A 48 22.58 3.78 -7.20
C SER A 48 22.09 4.85 -6.22
N MET A 49 21.06 4.54 -5.42
CA MET A 49 20.48 5.48 -4.47
C MET A 49 21.18 5.38 -3.11
N PRO A 50 21.16 6.47 -2.30
CA PRO A 50 21.58 6.36 -0.91
C PRO A 50 20.84 5.23 -0.19
N LEU A 51 21.57 4.46 0.62
CA LEU A 51 21.02 3.24 1.26
C LEU A 51 19.76 3.54 2.08
N ALA A 52 19.76 4.62 2.85
CA ALA A 52 18.59 4.98 3.66
C ALA A 52 17.35 5.23 2.80
N PHE A 53 17.53 5.89 1.65
CA PHE A 53 16.44 6.17 0.71
C PHE A 53 15.96 4.89 0.01
N ALA A 54 16.90 4.04 -0.42
CA ALA A 54 16.55 2.75 -1.01
C ALA A 54 15.76 1.89 -0.03
N ASN A 55 16.15 1.87 1.25
CA ASN A 55 15.41 1.14 2.29
C ASN A 55 13.99 1.69 2.49
N PHE A 56 13.83 3.01 2.48
CA PHE A 56 12.50 3.63 2.54
C PHE A 56 11.63 3.19 1.36
N LEU A 57 12.17 3.21 0.15
CA LEU A 57 11.43 2.79 -1.04
C LEU A 57 11.04 1.32 -0.98
N LYS A 58 11.95 0.44 -0.54
CA LYS A 58 11.66 -0.99 -0.37
C LYS A 58 10.53 -1.24 0.63
N THR A 59 10.39 -0.39 1.63
CA THR A 59 9.35 -0.53 2.65
C THR A 59 7.98 -0.05 2.16
N HIS A 60 7.94 1.00 1.34
CA HIS A 60 6.70 1.71 1.02
C HIS A 60 6.23 1.59 -0.42
N CYS A 61 7.07 1.05 -1.30
CA CYS A 61 6.69 0.85 -2.70
C CYS A 61 6.15 -0.55 -2.94
N TYR A 62 5.49 -0.71 -4.09
CA TYR A 62 5.05 -2.02 -4.56
C TYR A 62 5.24 -2.12 -6.08
N PRO A 63 5.36 -3.35 -6.61
CA PRO A 63 5.51 -3.54 -8.06
C PRO A 63 4.25 -3.14 -8.82
N LYS A 64 4.45 -2.51 -9.98
CA LYS A 64 3.35 -2.18 -10.88
C LYS A 64 2.82 -3.45 -11.54
N TYR A 65 1.48 -3.59 -11.57
CA TYR A 65 0.84 -4.74 -12.21
C TYR A 65 1.27 -4.85 -13.68
N LEU A 66 1.64 -6.04 -14.11
CA LEU A 66 2.18 -6.37 -15.45
C LEU A 66 3.54 -5.74 -15.77
N HIS A 67 4.11 -4.93 -14.89
CA HIS A 67 5.43 -4.31 -15.07
C HIS A 67 6.23 -4.42 -13.77
N PRO A 68 6.66 -5.64 -13.36
CA PRO A 68 7.24 -5.86 -12.03
C PRO A 68 8.57 -5.16 -11.79
N ASP A 69 9.26 -4.71 -12.86
CA ASP A 69 10.48 -3.90 -12.73
C ASP A 69 10.19 -2.44 -12.38
N MET A 70 8.95 -2.01 -12.52
CA MET A 70 8.52 -0.67 -12.14
C MET A 70 7.90 -0.70 -10.75
N LEU A 71 8.39 0.16 -9.86
CA LEU A 71 7.86 0.32 -8.51
C LEU A 71 7.01 1.57 -8.42
N ILE A 72 5.97 1.50 -7.61
CA ILE A 72 5.04 2.60 -7.36
C ILE A 72 5.17 3.06 -5.92
N LEU A 73 5.33 4.37 -5.74
CA LEU A 73 5.24 5.05 -4.45
C LEU A 73 4.02 5.97 -4.47
N GLN A 74 3.06 5.74 -3.59
CA GLN A 74 1.90 6.60 -3.44
C GLN A 74 2.27 7.89 -2.73
N PHE A 75 1.62 9.01 -3.07
CA PHE A 75 1.88 10.31 -2.43
C PHE A 75 1.20 10.47 -1.08
N ASP A 76 0.04 9.87 -0.92
CA ASP A 76 -0.80 10.05 0.27
C ASP A 76 -0.56 8.97 1.34
N ASN A 77 -1.47 8.85 2.29
CA ASN A 77 -1.37 7.87 3.36
C ASN A 77 -1.38 6.43 2.87
N SER A 78 -1.77 6.16 1.62
CA SER A 78 -1.79 4.79 1.10
C SER A 78 -0.41 4.13 1.04
N LYS A 79 0.69 4.90 1.11
CA LYS A 79 2.03 4.32 1.24
C LYS A 79 2.28 3.61 2.58
N TYR A 80 1.41 3.83 3.57
CA TYR A 80 1.53 3.23 4.90
C TYR A 80 0.58 2.06 5.14
N ILE A 81 -0.08 1.55 4.10
CA ILE A 81 -0.94 0.38 4.24
C ILE A 81 -0.09 -0.84 4.58
N ASN A 82 -0.36 -1.45 5.73
CA ASN A 82 0.36 -2.64 6.17
C ASN A 82 -0.21 -3.91 5.54
N HIS A 83 0.64 -4.94 5.48
CA HIS A 83 0.25 -6.27 5.04
C HIS A 83 -0.53 -7.00 6.11
N SER A 84 -1.56 -7.73 5.70
CA SER A 84 -2.27 -8.71 6.51
C SER A 84 -2.67 -9.90 5.65
N GLN A 85 -2.62 -11.10 6.23
CA GLN A 85 -3.17 -12.29 5.57
C GLN A 85 -4.71 -12.29 5.61
N ASN A 86 -5.30 -11.45 6.47
CA ASN A 86 -6.75 -11.24 6.57
C ASN A 86 -7.03 -9.76 6.29
N PRO A 87 -6.83 -9.30 5.03
CA PRO A 87 -6.96 -7.89 4.70
C PRO A 87 -8.42 -7.46 4.63
N ASN A 88 -8.66 -6.15 4.72
CA ASN A 88 -9.99 -5.60 4.48
C ASN A 88 -10.13 -4.91 3.11
N LEU A 89 -9.06 -4.84 2.33
CA LEU A 89 -9.12 -4.42 0.92
C LEU A 89 -8.63 -5.55 0.01
N ASP A 90 -9.23 -5.65 -1.17
CA ASP A 90 -8.68 -6.48 -2.25
C ASP A 90 -7.62 -5.72 -3.06
N HIS A 91 -7.02 -6.40 -4.04
CA HIS A 91 -5.96 -5.82 -4.88
C HIS A 91 -6.46 -4.69 -5.80
N ASP A 92 -7.75 -4.57 -6.02
CA ASP A 92 -8.35 -3.49 -6.81
C ASP A 92 -8.79 -2.30 -5.94
N GLY A 93 -8.59 -2.38 -4.63
CA GLY A 93 -8.90 -1.31 -3.69
C GLY A 93 -10.34 -1.29 -3.20
N PHE A 94 -11.09 -2.38 -3.39
CA PHE A 94 -12.46 -2.50 -2.86
C PHE A 94 -12.46 -3.10 -1.46
N ALA A 95 -13.36 -2.61 -0.61
CA ALA A 95 -13.56 -3.20 0.71
C ALA A 95 -14.18 -4.58 0.58
N ILE A 96 -13.53 -5.60 1.16
CA ILE A 96 -14.02 -6.99 1.14
C ILE A 96 -14.84 -7.33 2.38
N GLU A 97 -14.92 -6.39 3.32
CA GLU A 97 -15.77 -6.43 4.51
C GLU A 97 -16.10 -5.00 4.92
N ASP A 98 -17.03 -4.81 5.84
CA ASP A 98 -17.29 -3.48 6.39
C ASP A 98 -16.05 -2.99 7.14
N ILE A 99 -15.69 -1.73 6.92
CA ILE A 99 -14.58 -1.06 7.61
C ILE A 99 -15.19 0.06 8.47
N ASN A 100 -14.95 0.01 9.76
CA ASN A 100 -15.48 0.99 10.68
C ASN A 100 -14.44 2.08 10.97
N ILE A 101 -14.93 3.24 11.42
CA ILE A 101 -14.06 4.32 11.91
C ILE A 101 -13.08 3.72 12.94
N GLY A 102 -11.79 3.97 12.73
CA GLY A 102 -10.73 3.49 13.63
C GLY A 102 -10.16 2.12 13.26
N ASP A 103 -10.71 1.45 12.26
CA ASP A 103 -10.13 0.19 11.78
C ASP A 103 -8.88 0.47 10.93
N GLU A 104 -7.85 -0.32 11.13
CA GLU A 104 -6.66 -0.27 10.28
C GLU A 104 -6.99 -0.83 8.90
N ILE A 105 -6.59 -0.10 7.85
CA ILE A 105 -6.75 -0.52 6.47
C ILE A 105 -5.55 -1.37 6.07
N THR A 106 -5.80 -2.56 5.58
CA THR A 106 -4.76 -3.56 5.26
C THR A 106 -5.02 -4.20 3.90
N ILE A 107 -3.93 -4.69 3.30
CA ILE A 107 -3.96 -5.44 2.04
C ILE A 107 -3.13 -6.71 2.21
N ASP A 108 -3.35 -7.69 1.34
CA ASP A 108 -2.43 -8.81 1.22
C ASP A 108 -1.42 -8.47 0.12
N TYR A 109 -0.15 -8.31 0.48
CA TYR A 109 0.90 -7.96 -0.47
C TYR A 109 1.07 -9.01 -1.57
N LYS A 110 0.72 -10.25 -1.31
CA LYS A 110 0.78 -11.32 -2.32
C LYS A 110 -0.18 -11.08 -3.48
N ASP A 111 -1.25 -10.29 -3.27
CA ASP A 111 -2.16 -9.91 -4.35
C ASP A 111 -1.48 -9.03 -5.41
N PHE A 112 -0.36 -8.39 -5.08
CA PHE A 112 0.38 -7.52 -5.99
C PHE A 112 1.59 -8.20 -6.61
N ASP A 113 2.23 -9.13 -5.90
CA ASP A 113 3.42 -9.82 -6.36
C ASP A 113 3.60 -11.15 -5.63
N ASP A 114 3.57 -12.26 -6.38
CA ASP A 114 3.84 -13.59 -5.84
C ASP A 114 5.27 -13.72 -5.31
N ASN A 115 6.18 -12.84 -5.72
CA ASN A 115 7.58 -12.81 -5.33
C ASN A 115 7.91 -11.70 -4.33
N ILE A 116 6.91 -11.20 -3.60
CA ILE A 116 7.10 -10.07 -2.69
C ILE A 116 8.21 -10.29 -1.67
N GLU A 117 8.38 -11.51 -1.19
CA GLU A 117 9.44 -11.85 -0.26
C GLU A 117 10.82 -11.62 -0.86
N THR A 118 10.96 -11.90 -2.16
CA THR A 118 12.22 -11.71 -2.88
C THR A 118 12.57 -10.23 -3.03
N TRP A 119 11.58 -9.39 -3.28
CA TRP A 119 11.88 -7.99 -3.47
C TRP A 119 11.91 -7.17 -2.17
N LEU A 120 11.28 -7.63 -1.12
CA LEU A 120 11.38 -7.02 0.22
C LEU A 120 12.70 -7.36 0.91
N THR A 121 13.34 -8.41 0.49
CA THR A 121 14.67 -8.78 0.99
C THR A 121 15.78 -8.12 0.19
#